data_4585070189274bfaa3cdbedb3cb3fbf7
#
_entry.id   4585070189274bfaa3cdbedb3cb3fbf7
#
_cell.length_a   1.000
_cell.length_b   1.000
_cell.length_c   1.000
_cell.angle_alpha   90.00
_cell.angle_beta   90.00
_cell.angle_gamma   90.00
#
_symmetry.space_group_name_H-M   'P 1'
#
loop_
_entity.id
_entity.type
_entity.pdbx_description
1 polymer ?
#
loop_
_entity_poly.entity_id
_entity_poly.type
_entity_poly.pdbx_seq_one_letter_code
_entity_poly.pdbx_strand_id
1 'polypeptide(L)'
;MRQTKTEALYHTIFDHAVEGIYLVTPEGELVAANPAFALIFGYESAEELATHISNPWAQLYCEPEEREKLCRILMKRGTVTGYESRACRKDGRVITISESVRAVRDKEGGLLYFRGSVGDITLLKQNAEAYHENETDLRLMLEQAEQNKDVLLGIIDEVCVSHRMMEHMYINLVRDIVNALDSRRGWTRERSQRVASHALAIAEGMGFHEDEKRTLHFGALLHDIGQSVFYDELVDKPEKLTTDEVTLIRKHPEKGAMVLNKAKGLRDVMPFIRHHHERVDGKGYPDGLKGDEIPLGARIIHVATAYDSIMTDRPYRAAQGREYALREIARCTNTQFDPRVAEVALKVL
;
A
#
# COMPACT_ATOMS: atom_id res chain seq x y z
N MET A 1 35.86 -49.80 50.00
CA MET A 1 35.77 -48.36 49.70
C MET A 1 35.48 -48.01 48.21
N ARG A 2 36.06 -48.67 47.19
CA ARG A 2 35.68 -48.40 45.78
C ARG A 2 34.30 -48.85 45.43
N GLN A 3 33.85 -50.00 45.93
CA GLN A 3 32.54 -50.60 45.64
C GLN A 3 31.39 -49.75 46.17
N THR A 4 31.49 -49.23 47.41
CA THR A 4 30.49 -48.34 48.02
C THR A 4 30.36 -46.98 47.31
N LYS A 5 31.43 -46.46 46.71
CA LYS A 5 31.40 -45.17 45.95
C LYS A 5 30.74 -45.35 44.60
N THR A 6 30.91 -46.49 43.97
CA THR A 6 30.29 -46.85 42.70
C THR A 6 28.77 -47.08 42.86
N GLU A 7 28.37 -47.75 43.92
CA GLU A 7 26.95 -47.95 44.29
C GLU A 7 26.23 -46.63 44.56
N ALA A 8 26.84 -45.74 45.33
CA ALA A 8 26.28 -44.42 45.59
C ALA A 8 26.11 -43.57 44.28
N LEU A 9 27.05 -43.68 43.32
CA LEU A 9 26.97 -43.01 42.05
C LEU A 9 25.85 -43.58 41.16
N TYR A 10 25.67 -44.89 41.17
CA TYR A 10 24.54 -45.54 40.46
C TYR A 10 23.21 -45.06 41.00
N HIS A 11 23.04 -45.03 42.33
CA HIS A 11 21.81 -44.55 42.95
C HIS A 11 21.55 -43.08 42.55
N THR A 12 22.58 -42.25 42.62
CA THR A 12 22.43 -40.84 42.24
C THR A 12 21.98 -40.67 40.77
N ILE A 13 22.56 -41.41 39.82
CA ILE A 13 22.18 -41.35 38.40
C ILE A 13 20.78 -41.90 38.19
N PHE A 14 20.39 -42.97 38.84
CA PHE A 14 19.11 -43.61 38.73
C PHE A 14 18.00 -42.72 39.31
N ASP A 15 18.18 -42.22 40.52
CA ASP A 15 17.18 -41.44 41.25
C ASP A 15 16.95 -40.03 40.65
N HIS A 16 17.98 -39.45 40.05
CA HIS A 16 17.90 -38.09 39.46
C HIS A 16 17.80 -38.07 37.95
N ALA A 17 17.59 -39.23 37.29
CA ALA A 17 17.33 -39.28 35.86
C ALA A 17 16.00 -38.60 35.53
N VAL A 18 16.00 -37.78 34.46
CA VAL A 18 14.78 -37.10 33.97
C VAL A 18 13.82 -38.10 33.28
N GLU A 19 14.36 -39.13 32.64
CA GLU A 19 13.57 -40.23 32.05
C GLU A 19 13.19 -41.20 33.14
N GLY A 20 12.00 -41.79 32.98
CA GLY A 20 11.57 -42.92 33.79
C GLY A 20 12.40 -44.16 33.47
N ILE A 21 13.19 -44.66 34.39
CA ILE A 21 13.99 -45.86 34.21
C ILE A 21 13.34 -47.02 34.99
N TYR A 22 13.22 -48.17 34.35
CA TYR A 22 12.61 -49.34 34.96
C TYR A 22 13.31 -50.63 34.56
N LEU A 23 13.13 -51.65 35.40
CA LEU A 23 13.57 -53.01 35.19
C LEU A 23 12.36 -53.96 35.40
N VAL A 24 12.14 -54.85 34.45
CA VAL A 24 11.07 -55.86 34.57
C VAL A 24 11.63 -57.24 34.26
N THR A 25 11.04 -58.29 34.86
CA THR A 25 11.35 -59.68 34.55
C THR A 25 10.89 -60.03 33.12
N PRO A 26 11.29 -61.22 32.58
CA PRO A 26 10.75 -61.68 31.30
C PRO A 26 9.21 -61.84 31.29
N GLU A 27 8.61 -62.08 32.46
CA GLU A 27 7.17 -62.19 32.67
C GLU A 27 6.49 -60.81 32.77
N GLY A 28 7.29 -59.72 32.89
CA GLY A 28 6.82 -58.36 32.96
C GLY A 28 6.61 -57.82 34.37
N GLU A 29 7.07 -58.56 35.41
CA GLU A 29 7.00 -58.10 36.78
C GLU A 29 8.01 -57.00 37.08
N LEU A 30 7.58 -55.96 37.80
CA LEU A 30 8.44 -54.81 38.14
C LEU A 30 9.53 -55.21 39.18
N VAL A 31 10.76 -55.09 38.77
CA VAL A 31 11.94 -55.29 39.63
C VAL A 31 12.43 -54.03 40.30
N ALA A 32 12.47 -52.95 39.51
CA ALA A 32 12.88 -51.62 39.98
C ALA A 32 12.32 -50.52 39.08
N ALA A 33 12.03 -49.35 39.66
CA ALA A 33 11.68 -48.13 38.95
C ALA A 33 12.29 -46.95 39.68
N ASN A 34 12.72 -45.91 38.93
CA ASN A 34 13.18 -44.68 39.50
C ASN A 34 12.03 -43.68 39.79
N PRO A 35 12.24 -42.60 40.54
CA PRO A 35 11.21 -41.63 40.87
C PRO A 35 10.57 -41.02 39.63
N ALA A 36 11.33 -40.73 38.56
CA ALA A 36 10.80 -40.18 37.31
C ALA A 36 9.79 -41.13 36.62
N PHE A 37 10.02 -42.44 36.66
CA PHE A 37 9.07 -43.42 36.16
C PHE A 37 7.72 -43.33 36.90
N ALA A 38 7.76 -43.24 38.22
CA ALA A 38 6.54 -43.11 39.04
C ALA A 38 5.77 -41.81 38.67
N LEU A 39 6.49 -40.68 38.60
CA LEU A 39 5.90 -39.39 38.29
C LEU A 39 5.27 -39.32 36.88
N ILE A 40 5.91 -39.92 35.88
CA ILE A 40 5.33 -40.03 34.50
C ILE A 40 3.97 -40.70 34.54
N PHE A 41 3.80 -41.74 35.32
CA PHE A 41 2.53 -42.46 35.44
C PHE A 41 1.59 -41.94 36.53
N GLY A 42 1.95 -40.82 37.20
CA GLY A 42 1.08 -40.13 38.14
C GLY A 42 1.09 -40.70 39.57
N TYR A 43 2.16 -41.36 39.94
CA TYR A 43 2.41 -41.86 41.32
C TYR A 43 3.37 -40.89 42.02
N GLU A 44 3.24 -40.74 43.36
CA GLU A 44 4.07 -39.85 44.15
C GLU A 44 5.49 -40.34 44.34
N SER A 45 5.66 -41.69 44.41
CA SER A 45 6.97 -42.33 44.57
C SER A 45 7.05 -43.69 43.88
N ALA A 46 8.26 -44.21 43.72
CA ALA A 46 8.49 -45.57 43.20
C ALA A 46 7.90 -46.66 44.12
N GLU A 47 7.90 -46.42 45.43
CA GLU A 47 7.30 -47.31 46.41
C GLU A 47 5.78 -47.38 46.26
N GLU A 48 5.16 -46.23 46.13
CA GLU A 48 3.70 -46.17 45.85
C GLU A 48 3.36 -46.90 44.55
N LEU A 49 4.11 -46.64 43.49
CA LEU A 49 3.91 -47.29 42.20
C LEU A 49 4.02 -48.83 42.37
N ALA A 50 5.06 -49.33 43.05
CA ALA A 50 5.28 -50.76 43.25
C ALA A 50 4.16 -51.47 44.05
N THR A 51 3.43 -50.74 44.92
CA THR A 51 2.27 -51.29 45.62
C THR A 51 1.04 -51.47 44.72
N HIS A 52 0.91 -50.72 43.64
CA HIS A 52 -0.22 -50.70 42.75
C HIS A 52 0.06 -51.42 41.44
N ILE A 53 1.28 -51.35 40.95
CA ILE A 53 1.70 -51.89 39.65
C ILE A 53 2.69 -53.01 39.88
N SER A 54 2.20 -54.23 39.74
CA SER A 54 3.03 -55.43 39.73
C SER A 54 3.62 -55.76 38.39
N ASN A 55 2.86 -55.50 37.34
CA ASN A 55 3.26 -55.71 35.94
C ASN A 55 3.01 -54.45 35.11
N PRO A 56 4.01 -53.56 34.95
CA PRO A 56 3.88 -52.32 34.20
C PRO A 56 3.37 -52.52 32.76
N TRP A 57 3.84 -53.59 32.12
CA TRP A 57 3.48 -53.86 30.74
C TRP A 57 2.00 -54.31 30.56
N ALA A 58 1.40 -54.89 31.58
CA ALA A 58 -0.02 -55.26 31.55
C ALA A 58 -0.93 -54.13 32.02
N GLN A 59 -0.45 -53.24 32.90
CA GLN A 59 -1.28 -52.30 33.63
C GLN A 59 -1.15 -50.84 33.15
N LEU A 60 -0.04 -50.47 32.51
CA LEU A 60 0.21 -49.10 32.09
C LEU A 60 -0.07 -48.85 30.61
N TYR A 61 -0.06 -49.87 29.75
CA TYR A 61 -0.42 -49.68 28.33
C TYR A 61 -1.94 -49.60 28.18
N CYS A 62 -2.43 -48.66 27.42
CA CYS A 62 -3.86 -48.54 27.13
C CYS A 62 -4.34 -49.66 26.18
N GLU A 63 -3.47 -50.13 25.28
CA GLU A 63 -3.78 -51.14 24.26
C GLU A 63 -2.86 -52.37 24.42
N PRO A 64 -3.38 -53.53 24.77
CA PRO A 64 -2.57 -54.75 24.95
C PRO A 64 -1.79 -55.15 23.68
N GLU A 65 -2.30 -54.82 22.51
CA GLU A 65 -1.68 -55.13 21.20
C GLU A 65 -0.36 -54.38 20.99
N GLU A 66 -0.25 -53.16 21.51
CA GLU A 66 0.99 -52.35 21.42
C GLU A 66 2.11 -52.98 22.25
N ARG A 67 1.78 -53.45 23.42
CA ARG A 67 2.70 -54.24 24.27
C ARG A 67 3.18 -55.49 23.58
N GLU A 68 2.26 -56.31 22.99
CA GLU A 68 2.64 -57.53 22.30
C GLU A 68 3.56 -57.25 21.12
N LYS A 69 3.32 -56.17 20.42
CA LYS A 69 4.16 -55.71 19.30
C LYS A 69 5.57 -55.34 19.80
N LEU A 70 5.67 -54.59 20.88
CA LEU A 70 6.96 -54.23 21.50
C LEU A 70 7.71 -55.52 21.94
N CYS A 71 7.05 -56.46 22.63
CA CYS A 71 7.68 -57.70 23.05
C CYS A 71 8.19 -58.50 21.86
N ARG A 72 7.42 -58.64 20.79
CA ARG A 72 7.85 -59.36 19.56
C ARG A 72 9.10 -58.76 18.96
N ILE A 73 9.20 -57.42 18.92
CA ILE A 73 10.38 -56.70 18.39
C ILE A 73 11.60 -56.93 19.33
N LEU A 74 11.40 -56.83 20.66
CA LEU A 74 12.45 -57.04 21.65
C LEU A 74 13.03 -58.46 21.61
N MET A 75 12.15 -59.46 21.51
CA MET A 75 12.61 -60.85 21.42
C MET A 75 13.43 -61.10 20.16
N LYS A 76 13.10 -60.48 19.05
CA LYS A 76 13.79 -60.63 17.76
C LYS A 76 15.09 -59.79 17.66
N ARG A 77 15.07 -58.56 18.15
CA ARG A 77 16.18 -57.58 17.94
C ARG A 77 17.02 -57.35 19.21
N GLY A 78 16.55 -57.74 20.36
CA GLY A 78 17.20 -57.55 21.67
C GLY A 78 17.12 -56.09 22.18
N THR A 79 16.77 -55.14 21.33
CA THR A 79 16.61 -53.74 21.70
C THR A 79 15.58 -53.04 20.80
N VAL A 80 14.90 -52.03 21.40
CA VAL A 80 13.98 -51.12 20.73
C VAL A 80 14.30 -49.73 21.25
N THR A 81 14.31 -48.72 20.38
CA THR A 81 14.59 -47.32 20.74
C THR A 81 13.47 -46.46 20.20
N GLY A 82 12.95 -45.53 21.05
CA GLY A 82 11.98 -44.55 20.65
C GLY A 82 10.62 -45.16 20.21
N TYR A 83 10.21 -46.25 20.84
CA TYR A 83 8.90 -46.85 20.58
C TYR A 83 7.80 -45.98 21.19
N GLU A 84 6.95 -45.45 20.37
CA GLU A 84 5.85 -44.60 20.80
C GLU A 84 4.59 -45.46 21.03
N SER A 85 3.92 -45.25 22.16
CA SER A 85 2.70 -45.92 22.52
C SER A 85 1.84 -45.07 23.46
N ARG A 86 0.56 -45.45 23.59
CA ARG A 86 -0.34 -44.80 24.56
C ARG A 86 -0.32 -45.51 25.88
N ALA A 87 -0.15 -44.75 26.95
CA ALA A 87 -0.12 -45.28 28.31
C ALA A 87 -1.14 -44.55 29.19
N CYS A 88 -1.64 -45.31 30.21
CA CYS A 88 -2.63 -44.82 31.14
C CYS A 88 -1.98 -44.45 32.46
N ARG A 89 -2.21 -43.22 32.94
CA ARG A 89 -1.78 -42.75 34.26
C ARG A 89 -2.73 -43.24 35.37
N LYS A 90 -2.29 -43.12 36.62
CA LYS A 90 -3.10 -43.42 37.82
C LYS A 90 -4.44 -42.66 37.85
N ASP A 91 -4.48 -41.42 37.38
CA ASP A 91 -5.68 -40.58 37.31
C ASP A 91 -6.60 -40.90 36.12
N GLY A 92 -6.28 -41.90 35.32
CA GLY A 92 -7.04 -42.30 34.12
C GLY A 92 -6.71 -41.49 32.87
N ARG A 93 -5.85 -40.51 32.92
CA ARG A 93 -5.40 -39.75 31.73
C ARG A 93 -4.56 -40.62 30.82
N VAL A 94 -4.80 -40.51 29.54
CA VAL A 94 -3.98 -41.18 28.52
C VAL A 94 -2.83 -40.18 28.13
N ILE A 95 -1.62 -40.72 28.16
CA ILE A 95 -0.41 -39.99 27.73
C ILE A 95 0.24 -40.76 26.57
N THR A 96 1.00 -40.05 25.76
CA THR A 96 1.86 -40.66 24.75
C THR A 96 3.26 -40.77 25.31
N ILE A 97 3.77 -41.99 25.36
CA ILE A 97 5.12 -42.26 25.87
C ILE A 97 6.04 -42.68 24.72
N SER A 98 7.32 -42.37 24.88
CA SER A 98 8.40 -42.90 24.04
C SER A 98 9.28 -43.79 24.90
N GLU A 99 9.42 -45.06 24.52
CA GLU A 99 10.20 -46.03 25.27
C GLU A 99 11.41 -46.52 24.51
N SER A 100 12.52 -46.70 25.24
CA SER A 100 13.69 -47.41 24.76
C SER A 100 13.96 -48.59 25.68
N VAL A 101 13.83 -49.81 25.17
CA VAL A 101 13.91 -51.06 25.97
C VAL A 101 15.01 -51.96 25.44
N ARG A 102 15.74 -52.62 26.34
CA ARG A 102 16.79 -53.56 26.01
C ARG A 102 16.63 -54.86 26.83
N ALA A 103 16.73 -56.00 26.14
CA ALA A 103 16.86 -57.30 26.78
C ALA A 103 18.28 -57.48 27.32
N VAL A 104 18.40 -57.75 28.61
CA VAL A 104 19.66 -58.10 29.28
C VAL A 104 19.74 -59.58 29.47
N ARG A 105 20.81 -60.21 28.98
CA ARG A 105 21.02 -61.64 28.99
C ARG A 105 22.25 -62.01 29.81
N ASP A 106 22.24 -63.27 30.30
CA ASP A 106 23.40 -63.84 30.97
C ASP A 106 24.51 -64.26 29.98
N LYS A 107 25.57 -64.84 30.48
CA LYS A 107 26.72 -65.32 29.68
C LYS A 107 26.37 -66.52 28.78
N GLU A 108 25.32 -67.23 29.08
CA GLU A 108 24.83 -68.43 28.41
C GLU A 108 23.74 -68.10 27.41
N GLY A 109 23.34 -66.81 27.31
CA GLY A 109 22.33 -66.31 26.39
C GLY A 109 20.92 -66.28 26.96
N GLY A 110 20.74 -66.70 28.21
CA GLY A 110 19.46 -66.67 28.94
C GLY A 110 19.02 -65.23 29.20
N LEU A 111 17.74 -64.97 29.02
CA LEU A 111 17.14 -63.65 29.27
C LEU A 111 17.00 -63.45 30.79
N LEU A 112 17.64 -62.42 31.33
CA LEU A 112 17.60 -62.08 32.76
C LEU A 112 16.48 -61.11 33.11
N TYR A 113 16.42 -59.99 32.37
CA TYR A 113 15.44 -58.94 32.57
C TYR A 113 15.42 -58.00 31.36
N PHE A 114 14.40 -57.16 31.28
CA PHE A 114 14.33 -56.04 30.38
C PHE A 114 14.62 -54.75 31.15
N ARG A 115 15.48 -53.90 30.59
CA ARG A 115 15.73 -52.56 31.09
C ARG A 115 15.13 -51.55 30.11
N GLY A 116 14.23 -50.70 30.60
CA GLY A 116 13.64 -49.62 29.81
C GLY A 116 13.92 -48.21 30.33
N SER A 117 13.94 -47.28 29.41
CA SER A 117 13.71 -45.86 29.72
C SER A 117 12.45 -45.38 28.99
N VAL A 118 11.71 -44.49 29.65
CA VAL A 118 10.45 -43.95 29.14
C VAL A 118 10.40 -42.43 29.38
N GLY A 119 9.91 -41.69 28.41
CA GLY A 119 9.59 -40.30 28.50
C GLY A 119 8.15 -39.98 28.09
N ASP A 120 7.50 -39.08 28.78
CA ASP A 120 6.21 -38.54 28.37
C ASP A 120 6.44 -37.53 27.24
N ILE A 121 5.93 -37.84 26.05
CA ILE A 121 6.04 -36.98 24.85
C ILE A 121 4.69 -36.38 24.43
N THR A 122 3.68 -36.43 25.33
CA THR A 122 2.33 -35.94 25.03
C THR A 122 2.32 -34.50 24.58
N LEU A 123 2.99 -33.63 25.34
CA LEU A 123 3.06 -32.22 25.01
C LEU A 123 3.86 -31.96 23.71
N LEU A 124 4.92 -32.74 23.50
CA LEU A 124 5.70 -32.64 22.25
C LEU A 124 4.85 -32.96 21.01
N LYS A 125 4.04 -34.03 21.09
CA LYS A 125 3.14 -34.44 20.02
C LYS A 125 2.04 -33.41 19.78
N GLN A 126 1.39 -32.93 20.83
CA GLN A 126 0.36 -31.89 20.72
C GLN A 126 0.92 -30.60 20.10
N ASN A 127 2.10 -30.19 20.50
CA ASN A 127 2.75 -29.03 19.92
C ASN A 127 3.09 -29.26 18.42
N ALA A 128 3.59 -30.44 18.07
CA ALA A 128 3.92 -30.77 16.68
C ALA A 128 2.66 -30.77 15.78
N GLU A 129 1.56 -31.30 16.26
CA GLU A 129 0.27 -31.27 15.56
C GLU A 129 -0.25 -29.84 15.38
N ALA A 130 -0.24 -29.04 16.45
CA ALA A 130 -0.63 -27.64 16.39
C ALA A 130 0.26 -26.81 15.46
N TYR A 131 1.56 -27.09 15.42
CA TYR A 131 2.47 -26.45 14.46
C TYR A 131 2.11 -26.76 13.02
N HIS A 132 1.76 -28.01 12.73
CA HIS A 132 1.40 -28.44 11.38
C HIS A 132 0.08 -27.83 10.92
N GLU A 133 -0.91 -27.77 11.81
CA GLU A 133 -2.19 -27.08 11.52
C GLU A 133 -1.97 -25.59 11.24
N ASN A 134 -1.23 -24.91 12.12
CA ASN A 134 -0.92 -23.50 11.94
C ASN A 134 -0.13 -23.21 10.63
N GLU A 135 0.80 -24.09 10.26
CA GLU A 135 1.55 -23.94 9.00
C GLU A 135 0.62 -24.04 7.79
N THR A 136 -0.35 -24.95 7.84
CA THR A 136 -1.33 -25.14 6.76
C THR A 136 -2.24 -23.93 6.63
N ASP A 137 -2.76 -23.42 7.75
CA ASP A 137 -3.60 -22.22 7.79
C ASP A 137 -2.86 -20.98 7.30
N LEU A 138 -1.60 -20.84 7.71
CA LEU A 138 -0.77 -19.71 7.27
C LEU A 138 -0.51 -19.74 5.77
N ARG A 139 -0.29 -20.92 5.18
CA ARG A 139 -0.14 -21.06 3.72
C ARG A 139 -1.41 -20.64 2.98
N LEU A 140 -2.57 -21.08 3.43
CA LEU A 140 -3.86 -20.69 2.84
C LEU A 140 -4.08 -19.17 2.93
N MET A 141 -3.76 -18.56 4.08
CA MET A 141 -3.86 -17.11 4.25
C MET A 141 -2.91 -16.34 3.31
N LEU A 142 -1.69 -16.83 3.10
CA LEU A 142 -0.74 -16.22 2.18
C LEU A 142 -1.22 -16.29 0.73
N GLU A 143 -1.71 -17.44 0.28
CA GLU A 143 -2.28 -17.59 -1.07
C GLU A 143 -3.47 -16.65 -1.29
N GLN A 144 -4.34 -16.52 -0.29
CA GLN A 144 -5.48 -15.61 -0.35
C GLN A 144 -5.05 -14.14 -0.38
N ALA A 145 -4.02 -13.78 0.40
CA ALA A 145 -3.46 -12.43 0.40
C ALA A 145 -2.81 -12.06 -0.93
N GLU A 146 -2.10 -12.99 -1.59
CA GLU A 146 -1.52 -12.79 -2.92
C GLU A 146 -2.61 -12.59 -3.98
N GLN A 147 -3.65 -13.43 -3.98
CA GLN A 147 -4.79 -13.26 -4.89
C GLN A 147 -5.50 -11.92 -4.70
N ASN A 148 -5.75 -11.52 -3.47
CA ASN A 148 -6.38 -10.24 -3.16
C ASN A 148 -5.51 -9.05 -3.62
N LYS A 149 -4.19 -9.15 -3.47
CA LYS A 149 -3.23 -8.14 -3.95
C LYS A 149 -3.34 -7.96 -5.47
N ASP A 150 -3.39 -9.06 -6.24
CA ASP A 150 -3.47 -9.00 -7.69
C ASP A 150 -4.80 -8.39 -8.16
N VAL A 151 -5.91 -8.72 -7.50
CA VAL A 151 -7.21 -8.10 -7.75
C VAL A 151 -7.18 -6.59 -7.46
N LEU A 152 -6.58 -6.19 -6.33
CA LEU A 152 -6.46 -4.77 -5.97
C LEU A 152 -5.60 -3.99 -6.95
N LEU A 153 -4.50 -4.56 -7.43
CA LEU A 153 -3.67 -3.93 -8.46
C LEU A 153 -4.44 -3.74 -9.77
N GLY A 154 -5.22 -4.73 -10.18
CA GLY A 154 -6.11 -4.61 -11.35
C GLY A 154 -7.14 -3.48 -11.20
N ILE A 155 -7.78 -3.37 -10.04
CA ILE A 155 -8.74 -2.29 -9.76
C ILE A 155 -8.05 -0.91 -9.79
N ILE A 156 -6.85 -0.80 -9.22
CA ILE A 156 -6.07 0.45 -9.24
C ILE A 156 -5.79 0.87 -10.68
N ASP A 157 -5.35 -0.06 -11.54
CA ASP A 157 -5.08 0.23 -12.94
C ASP A 157 -6.34 0.69 -13.69
N GLU A 158 -7.48 0.02 -13.50
CA GLU A 158 -8.76 0.42 -14.09
C GLU A 158 -9.20 1.82 -13.62
N VAL A 159 -9.07 2.12 -12.33
CA VAL A 159 -9.38 3.44 -11.77
C VAL A 159 -8.47 4.51 -12.36
N CYS A 160 -7.17 4.24 -12.46
CA CYS A 160 -6.21 5.16 -13.08
C CYS A 160 -6.51 5.44 -14.56
N VAL A 161 -6.89 4.41 -15.32
CA VAL A 161 -7.30 4.56 -16.73
C VAL A 161 -8.59 5.36 -16.83
N SER A 162 -9.60 5.02 -16.03
CA SER A 162 -10.89 5.72 -16.00
C SER A 162 -10.73 7.19 -15.63
N HIS A 163 -9.88 7.49 -14.64
CA HIS A 163 -9.60 8.86 -14.23
C HIS A 163 -8.96 9.68 -15.35
N ARG A 164 -7.95 9.13 -16.03
CA ARG A 164 -7.32 9.78 -17.19
C ARG A 164 -8.30 10.02 -18.33
N MET A 165 -9.16 9.05 -18.63
CA MET A 165 -10.21 9.21 -19.65
C MET A 165 -11.18 10.35 -19.29
N MET A 166 -11.60 10.42 -18.04
CA MET A 166 -12.50 11.45 -17.54
C MET A 166 -11.88 12.85 -17.63
N GLU A 167 -10.59 12.97 -17.29
CA GLU A 167 -9.86 14.23 -17.45
C GLU A 167 -9.78 14.68 -18.92
N HIS A 168 -9.45 13.78 -19.83
CA HIS A 168 -9.44 14.08 -21.25
C HIS A 168 -10.82 14.49 -21.79
N MET A 169 -11.86 13.79 -21.37
CA MET A 169 -13.24 14.15 -21.74
C MET A 169 -13.61 15.55 -21.23
N TYR A 170 -13.24 15.87 -19.99
CA TYR A 170 -13.51 17.17 -19.39
C TYR A 170 -12.80 18.29 -20.15
N ILE A 171 -11.50 18.12 -20.45
CA ILE A 171 -10.72 19.11 -21.25
C ILE A 171 -11.37 19.30 -22.63
N ASN A 172 -11.73 18.22 -23.30
CA ASN A 172 -12.35 18.28 -24.62
C ASN A 172 -13.71 19.01 -24.57
N LEU A 173 -14.55 18.69 -23.58
CA LEU A 173 -15.85 19.35 -23.42
C LEU A 173 -15.70 20.87 -23.19
N VAL A 174 -14.79 21.28 -22.31
CA VAL A 174 -14.52 22.71 -22.08
C VAL A 174 -14.05 23.37 -23.36
N ARG A 175 -13.11 22.75 -24.09
CA ARG A 175 -12.61 23.23 -25.36
C ARG A 175 -13.74 23.37 -26.41
N ASP A 176 -14.62 22.39 -26.52
CA ASP A 176 -15.71 22.40 -27.49
C ASP A 176 -16.75 23.50 -27.17
N ILE A 177 -17.05 23.72 -25.90
CA ILE A 177 -17.90 24.81 -25.44
C ILE A 177 -17.26 26.17 -25.79
N VAL A 178 -15.97 26.34 -25.47
CA VAL A 178 -15.26 27.59 -25.79
C VAL A 178 -15.18 27.82 -27.28
N ASN A 179 -14.90 26.78 -28.08
CA ASN A 179 -14.90 26.86 -29.55
C ASN A 179 -16.27 27.24 -30.10
N ALA A 180 -17.35 26.70 -29.53
CA ALA A 180 -18.70 27.09 -29.93
C ALA A 180 -18.99 28.57 -29.64
N LEU A 181 -18.46 29.10 -28.53
CA LEU A 181 -18.57 30.52 -28.23
C LEU A 181 -17.69 31.38 -29.15
N ASP A 182 -16.43 30.99 -29.35
CA ASP A 182 -15.48 31.68 -30.21
C ASP A 182 -15.92 31.68 -31.70
N SER A 183 -16.60 30.62 -32.17
CA SER A 183 -17.04 30.49 -33.57
C SER A 183 -18.21 31.40 -33.96
N ARG A 184 -18.86 32.03 -32.99
CA ARG A 184 -19.94 33.00 -33.27
C ARG A 184 -19.47 34.18 -34.10
N ARG A 185 -18.16 34.47 -34.10
CA ARG A 185 -17.54 35.59 -34.81
C ARG A 185 -16.36 35.13 -35.64
N GLY A 186 -16.23 35.59 -36.84
CA GLY A 186 -15.15 35.20 -37.75
C GLY A 186 -13.74 35.52 -37.19
N TRP A 187 -13.58 36.64 -36.49
CA TRP A 187 -12.28 37.10 -35.95
C TRP A 187 -11.94 36.54 -34.57
N THR A 188 -12.89 36.00 -33.82
CA THR A 188 -12.64 35.31 -32.56
C THR A 188 -12.44 33.80 -32.75
N ARG A 189 -12.61 33.28 -33.93
CA ARG A 189 -12.49 31.87 -34.20
C ARG A 189 -11.18 31.31 -33.69
N GLU A 190 -11.24 30.28 -32.84
CA GLU A 190 -10.08 29.62 -32.22
C GLU A 190 -9.19 30.54 -31.38
N ARG A 191 -9.64 31.77 -31.04
CA ARG A 191 -8.85 32.75 -30.27
C ARG A 191 -8.41 32.18 -28.92
N SER A 192 -9.33 31.60 -28.18
CA SER A 192 -9.05 31.04 -26.87
C SER A 192 -8.02 29.90 -26.93
N GLN A 193 -8.04 29.12 -28.02
CA GLN A 193 -7.04 28.06 -28.24
C GLN A 193 -5.67 28.62 -28.57
N ARG A 194 -5.58 29.67 -29.43
CA ARG A 194 -4.31 30.30 -29.75
C ARG A 194 -3.67 30.93 -28.48
N VAL A 195 -4.49 31.64 -27.71
CA VAL A 195 -4.03 32.22 -26.43
C VAL A 195 -3.53 31.15 -25.47
N ALA A 196 -4.27 30.03 -25.36
CA ALA A 196 -3.86 28.88 -24.53
C ALA A 196 -2.54 28.26 -25.02
N SER A 197 -2.36 28.10 -26.33
CA SER A 197 -1.10 27.61 -26.91
C SER A 197 0.09 28.54 -26.63
N HIS A 198 -0.10 29.84 -26.77
CA HIS A 198 0.94 30.83 -26.45
C HIS A 198 1.27 30.84 -24.94
N ALA A 199 0.25 30.75 -24.08
CA ALA A 199 0.45 30.72 -22.64
C ALA A 199 1.21 29.44 -22.22
N LEU A 200 0.90 28.29 -22.81
CA LEU A 200 1.61 27.05 -22.55
C LEU A 200 3.08 27.09 -23.01
N ALA A 201 3.35 27.65 -24.17
CA ALA A 201 4.73 27.84 -24.66
C ALA A 201 5.57 28.70 -23.69
N ILE A 202 4.99 29.78 -23.16
CA ILE A 202 5.64 30.62 -22.14
C ILE A 202 5.84 29.81 -20.85
N ALA A 203 4.84 29.10 -20.37
CA ALA A 203 4.92 28.29 -19.15
C ALA A 203 5.99 27.19 -19.24
N GLU A 204 6.09 26.53 -20.39
CA GLU A 204 7.14 25.55 -20.66
C GLU A 204 8.53 26.18 -20.59
N GLY A 205 8.70 27.32 -21.23
CA GLY A 205 9.95 28.09 -21.16
C GLY A 205 10.29 28.61 -19.75
N MET A 206 9.29 28.72 -18.86
CA MET A 206 9.45 29.06 -17.45
C MET A 206 9.66 27.83 -16.54
N GLY A 207 9.58 26.60 -17.06
CA GLY A 207 9.78 25.37 -16.30
C GLY A 207 8.59 24.93 -15.45
N PHE A 208 7.36 25.26 -15.85
CA PHE A 208 6.14 24.81 -15.15
C PHE A 208 6.00 23.30 -15.18
N HIS A 209 5.54 22.71 -14.05
CA HIS A 209 5.15 21.31 -13.97
C HIS A 209 3.81 21.05 -14.67
N GLU A 210 3.50 19.78 -14.97
CA GLU A 210 2.30 19.41 -15.72
C GLU A 210 0.98 19.88 -15.08
N ASP A 211 0.88 19.84 -13.74
CA ASP A 211 -0.31 20.31 -13.03
C ASP A 211 -0.52 21.82 -13.13
N GLU A 212 0.58 22.58 -13.08
CA GLU A 212 0.56 24.04 -13.27
C GLU A 212 0.20 24.40 -14.70
N LYS A 213 0.76 23.69 -15.69
CA LYS A 213 0.41 23.86 -17.11
C LYS A 213 -1.06 23.56 -17.37
N ARG A 214 -1.59 22.52 -16.74
CA ARG A 214 -3.02 22.16 -16.84
C ARG A 214 -3.92 23.28 -16.30
N THR A 215 -3.62 23.79 -15.11
CA THR A 215 -4.37 24.91 -14.51
C THR A 215 -4.30 26.15 -15.40
N LEU A 216 -3.10 26.46 -15.91
CA LEU A 216 -2.90 27.58 -16.82
C LEU A 216 -3.65 27.42 -18.14
N HIS A 217 -3.66 26.20 -18.68
CA HIS A 217 -4.41 25.88 -19.93
C HIS A 217 -5.90 26.20 -19.81
N PHE A 218 -6.54 25.73 -18.72
CA PHE A 218 -7.93 26.07 -18.45
C PHE A 218 -8.13 27.58 -18.24
N GLY A 219 -7.24 28.24 -17.54
CA GLY A 219 -7.28 29.69 -17.35
C GLY A 219 -7.23 30.45 -18.66
N ALA A 220 -6.34 30.03 -19.54
CA ALA A 220 -6.18 30.63 -20.86
C ALA A 220 -7.36 30.33 -21.80
N LEU A 221 -7.91 29.11 -21.78
CA LEU A 221 -9.12 28.77 -22.56
C LEU A 221 -10.34 29.58 -22.12
N LEU A 222 -10.49 29.84 -20.83
CA LEU A 222 -11.70 30.42 -20.25
C LEU A 222 -11.57 31.91 -19.93
N HIS A 223 -10.41 32.54 -20.22
CA HIS A 223 -10.13 33.93 -19.80
C HIS A 223 -11.22 34.94 -20.21
N ASP A 224 -11.73 34.82 -21.43
CA ASP A 224 -12.73 35.70 -22.01
C ASP A 224 -14.18 35.22 -21.89
N ILE A 225 -14.47 34.11 -21.08
CA ILE A 225 -15.82 33.56 -20.97
C ILE A 225 -16.86 34.59 -20.53
N GLY A 226 -16.47 35.51 -19.65
CA GLY A 226 -17.35 36.59 -19.20
C GLY A 226 -17.70 37.59 -20.31
N GLN A 227 -16.82 37.76 -21.28
CA GLN A 227 -17.07 38.60 -22.45
C GLN A 227 -18.11 37.94 -23.37
N SER A 228 -17.94 36.68 -23.66
CA SER A 228 -18.84 35.93 -24.54
C SER A 228 -20.25 35.73 -23.96
N VAL A 229 -20.40 35.68 -22.63
CA VAL A 229 -21.67 35.46 -21.98
C VAL A 229 -22.44 36.77 -21.71
N PHE A 230 -21.77 37.85 -21.35
CA PHE A 230 -22.42 39.08 -20.87
C PHE A 230 -22.34 40.26 -21.85
N TYR A 231 -21.39 40.29 -22.77
CA TYR A 231 -21.09 41.48 -23.55
C TYR A 231 -20.96 41.21 -25.04
N ASP A 232 -21.63 40.20 -25.52
CA ASP A 232 -21.56 39.69 -26.90
C ASP A 232 -21.84 40.81 -27.93
N GLU A 233 -22.92 41.56 -27.74
CA GLU A 233 -23.35 42.63 -28.63
C GLU A 233 -22.36 43.82 -28.67
N LEU A 234 -21.74 44.12 -27.53
CA LEU A 234 -20.76 45.25 -27.44
C LEU A 234 -19.45 44.94 -28.13
N VAL A 235 -19.04 43.68 -28.11
CA VAL A 235 -17.79 43.24 -28.75
C VAL A 235 -17.89 43.22 -30.27
N ASP A 236 -19.09 43.03 -30.84
CA ASP A 236 -19.36 43.05 -32.29
C ASP A 236 -19.69 44.43 -32.85
N LYS A 237 -19.72 45.44 -32.01
CA LYS A 237 -20.03 46.82 -32.42
C LYS A 237 -18.99 47.33 -33.43
N PRO A 238 -19.40 47.71 -34.66
CA PRO A 238 -18.45 48.19 -35.68
C PRO A 238 -17.87 49.58 -35.36
N GLU A 239 -18.57 50.36 -34.54
CA GLU A 239 -18.15 51.70 -34.14
C GLU A 239 -17.25 51.64 -32.90
N LYS A 240 -16.52 52.71 -32.62
CA LYS A 240 -15.76 52.83 -31.40
C LYS A 240 -16.68 52.79 -30.18
N LEU A 241 -16.31 52.00 -29.18
CA LEU A 241 -17.03 51.95 -27.93
C LEU A 241 -17.00 53.28 -27.19
N THR A 242 -18.11 53.64 -26.57
CA THR A 242 -18.21 54.79 -25.65
C THR A 242 -17.45 54.48 -24.37
N THR A 243 -17.16 55.51 -23.57
CA THR A 243 -16.49 55.36 -22.26
C THR A 243 -17.26 54.42 -21.31
N ASP A 244 -18.60 54.50 -21.33
CA ASP A 244 -19.48 53.66 -20.51
C ASP A 244 -19.46 52.20 -20.97
N GLU A 245 -19.48 51.97 -22.28
CA GLU A 245 -19.36 50.63 -22.87
C GLU A 245 -17.99 50.00 -22.57
N VAL A 246 -16.90 50.78 -22.65
CA VAL A 246 -15.57 50.33 -22.24
C VAL A 246 -15.56 49.92 -20.77
N THR A 247 -16.16 50.78 -19.91
CA THR A 247 -16.25 50.50 -18.47
C THR A 247 -17.06 49.21 -18.19
N LEU A 248 -18.09 48.98 -19.00
CA LEU A 248 -18.91 47.79 -18.87
C LEU A 248 -18.15 46.51 -19.31
N ILE A 249 -17.47 46.54 -20.45
CA ILE A 249 -16.64 45.43 -20.94
C ILE A 249 -15.51 45.10 -19.94
N ARG A 250 -14.91 46.10 -19.31
CA ARG A 250 -13.86 45.88 -18.29
C ARG A 250 -14.30 45.02 -17.08
N LYS A 251 -15.61 44.79 -16.92
CA LYS A 251 -16.15 43.89 -15.89
C LYS A 251 -16.14 42.41 -16.30
N HIS A 252 -15.78 42.05 -17.57
CA HIS A 252 -15.84 40.66 -18.01
C HIS A 252 -14.92 39.72 -17.21
N PRO A 253 -13.74 40.10 -16.71
CA PRO A 253 -12.93 39.16 -15.91
C PRO A 253 -13.62 38.77 -14.59
N GLU A 254 -14.22 39.79 -13.92
CA GLU A 254 -15.03 39.54 -12.73
C GLU A 254 -16.25 38.65 -12.99
N LYS A 255 -16.97 38.94 -14.07
CA LYS A 255 -18.14 38.17 -14.49
C LYS A 255 -17.77 36.74 -14.91
N GLY A 256 -16.64 36.56 -15.61
CA GLY A 256 -16.10 35.24 -15.95
C GLY A 256 -15.78 34.40 -14.74
N ALA A 257 -15.08 34.96 -13.76
CA ALA A 257 -14.83 34.30 -12.50
C ALA A 257 -16.12 33.92 -11.74
N MET A 258 -17.14 34.83 -11.77
CA MET A 258 -18.44 34.57 -11.14
C MET A 258 -19.19 33.38 -11.80
N VAL A 259 -19.19 33.28 -13.12
CA VAL A 259 -19.83 32.17 -13.86
C VAL A 259 -19.24 30.83 -13.44
N LEU A 260 -17.93 30.76 -13.27
CA LEU A 260 -17.21 29.53 -12.97
C LEU A 260 -17.16 29.18 -11.47
N ASN A 261 -17.60 30.06 -10.59
CA ASN A 261 -17.54 29.86 -9.13
C ASN A 261 -18.29 28.60 -8.63
N LYS A 262 -19.30 28.13 -9.39
CA LYS A 262 -20.04 26.92 -9.05
C LYS A 262 -19.31 25.63 -9.46
N ALA A 263 -18.31 25.70 -10.32
CA ALA A 263 -17.53 24.57 -10.79
C ALA A 263 -16.36 24.30 -9.83
N LYS A 264 -16.54 23.36 -8.91
CA LYS A 264 -15.53 23.05 -7.86
C LYS A 264 -14.14 22.73 -8.43
N GLY A 265 -14.05 22.08 -9.58
CA GLY A 265 -12.80 21.72 -10.25
C GLY A 265 -12.06 22.90 -10.92
N LEU A 266 -12.64 24.11 -10.97
CA LEU A 266 -12.05 25.28 -11.60
C LEU A 266 -11.67 26.39 -10.59
N ARG A 267 -11.63 26.10 -9.31
CA ARG A 267 -11.32 27.12 -8.28
C ARG A 267 -9.94 27.73 -8.47
N ASP A 268 -8.95 26.93 -8.79
CA ASP A 268 -7.57 27.38 -8.97
C ASP A 268 -7.36 28.18 -10.26
N VAL A 269 -8.31 28.08 -11.18
CA VAL A 269 -8.32 28.81 -12.45
C VAL A 269 -8.92 30.22 -12.32
N MET A 270 -9.84 30.42 -11.37
CA MET A 270 -10.57 31.67 -11.21
C MET A 270 -9.68 32.91 -11.00
N PRO A 271 -8.58 32.86 -10.20
CA PRO A 271 -7.66 33.99 -10.06
C PRO A 271 -7.02 34.39 -11.39
N PHE A 272 -6.74 33.42 -12.29
CA PHE A 272 -6.17 33.74 -13.61
C PHE A 272 -7.18 34.47 -14.49
N ILE A 273 -8.43 34.02 -14.49
CA ILE A 273 -9.53 34.62 -15.25
C ILE A 273 -9.84 36.02 -14.73
N ARG A 274 -9.90 36.20 -13.40
CA ARG A 274 -10.19 37.51 -12.80
C ARG A 274 -9.13 38.54 -13.09
N HIS A 275 -7.84 38.14 -13.09
CA HIS A 275 -6.71 39.10 -13.09
C HIS A 275 -5.91 39.16 -14.40
N HIS A 276 -6.39 38.52 -15.49
CA HIS A 276 -5.63 38.48 -16.75
C HIS A 276 -5.52 39.86 -17.47
N HIS A 277 -6.19 40.89 -16.99
CA HIS A 277 -6.05 42.25 -17.43
C HIS A 277 -5.36 43.18 -16.41
N GLU A 278 -4.85 42.59 -15.31
CA GLU A 278 -4.02 43.34 -14.41
C GLU A 278 -2.66 43.65 -15.04
N ARG A 279 -2.08 44.79 -14.67
CA ARG A 279 -0.82 45.29 -15.16
C ARG A 279 0.16 45.39 -14.00
N VAL A 280 1.43 45.07 -14.24
CA VAL A 280 2.44 45.10 -13.14
C VAL A 280 2.64 46.51 -12.56
N ASP A 281 2.28 47.57 -13.30
CA ASP A 281 2.29 48.97 -12.84
C ASP A 281 1.06 49.36 -11.99
N GLY A 282 0.08 48.44 -11.79
CA GLY A 282 -1.13 48.66 -11.03
C GLY A 282 -2.21 49.50 -11.75
N LYS A 283 -2.06 49.75 -13.05
CA LYS A 283 -3.03 50.48 -13.88
C LYS A 283 -3.99 49.53 -14.62
N GLY A 284 -3.99 48.25 -14.24
CA GLY A 284 -4.88 47.20 -14.75
C GLY A 284 -6.27 47.24 -14.13
N TYR A 285 -7.03 46.17 -14.38
CA TYR A 285 -8.36 45.96 -13.83
C TYR A 285 -8.62 44.48 -13.63
N PRO A 286 -9.55 44.03 -12.74
CA PRO A 286 -10.54 44.84 -12.03
C PRO A 286 -10.02 45.42 -10.70
N ASP A 287 -9.00 44.84 -10.06
CA ASP A 287 -8.61 45.15 -8.67
C ASP A 287 -7.40 46.06 -8.54
N GLY A 288 -6.68 46.36 -9.64
CA GLY A 288 -5.51 47.23 -9.67
C GLY A 288 -4.28 46.67 -8.97
N LEU A 289 -4.12 45.33 -9.01
CA LEU A 289 -3.00 44.62 -8.42
C LEU A 289 -1.66 44.99 -9.07
N LYS A 290 -0.55 44.92 -8.30
CA LYS A 290 0.79 45.26 -8.76
C LYS A 290 1.79 44.14 -8.62
N GLY A 291 2.68 44.01 -9.60
CA GLY A 291 3.82 43.09 -9.54
C GLY A 291 3.41 41.66 -9.17
N ASP A 292 3.94 41.15 -8.07
CA ASP A 292 3.72 39.78 -7.60
C ASP A 292 2.37 39.56 -6.89
N GLU A 293 1.57 40.61 -6.62
CA GLU A 293 0.18 40.44 -6.19
C GLU A 293 -0.68 39.83 -7.29
N ILE A 294 -0.29 39.98 -8.56
CA ILE A 294 -0.97 39.39 -9.71
C ILE A 294 -0.54 37.92 -9.81
N PRO A 295 -1.47 36.98 -9.81
CA PRO A 295 -1.14 35.55 -10.00
C PRO A 295 -0.29 35.33 -11.26
N LEU A 296 0.76 34.49 -11.16
CA LEU A 296 1.70 34.27 -12.26
C LEU A 296 1.02 33.82 -13.55
N GLY A 297 0.03 32.88 -13.43
CA GLY A 297 -0.78 32.44 -14.58
C GLY A 297 -1.53 33.59 -15.25
N ALA A 298 -2.05 34.56 -14.49
CA ALA A 298 -2.71 35.75 -15.05
C ALA A 298 -1.72 36.63 -15.81
N ARG A 299 -0.51 36.82 -15.28
CA ARG A 299 0.57 37.55 -15.98
C ARG A 299 0.98 36.92 -17.31
N ILE A 300 1.03 35.56 -17.34
CA ILE A 300 1.30 34.78 -18.56
C ILE A 300 0.16 34.94 -19.56
N ILE A 301 -1.10 34.80 -19.15
CA ILE A 301 -2.28 34.96 -20.02
C ILE A 301 -2.34 36.40 -20.57
N HIS A 302 -1.98 37.41 -19.78
CA HIS A 302 -1.92 38.80 -20.23
C HIS A 302 -0.98 39.00 -21.43
N VAL A 303 0.24 38.46 -21.35
CA VAL A 303 1.21 38.50 -22.46
C VAL A 303 0.70 37.75 -23.68
N ALA A 304 0.21 36.51 -23.48
CA ALA A 304 -0.32 35.66 -24.54
C ALA A 304 -1.51 36.33 -25.27
N THR A 305 -2.43 36.93 -24.51
CA THR A 305 -3.58 37.66 -25.06
C THR A 305 -3.17 38.90 -25.84
N ALA A 306 -2.18 39.64 -25.36
CA ALA A 306 -1.66 40.79 -26.07
C ALA A 306 -0.97 40.39 -27.40
N TYR A 307 -0.16 39.31 -27.36
CA TYR A 307 0.50 38.77 -28.55
C TYR A 307 -0.54 38.31 -29.59
N ASP A 308 -1.51 37.46 -29.23
CA ASP A 308 -2.57 37.01 -30.13
C ASP A 308 -3.36 38.19 -30.73
N SER A 309 -3.65 39.19 -29.88
CA SER A 309 -4.37 40.38 -30.35
C SER A 309 -3.63 41.17 -31.42
N ILE A 310 -2.31 41.20 -31.39
CA ILE A 310 -1.49 41.88 -32.40
C ILE A 310 -1.36 41.04 -33.68
N MET A 311 -1.27 39.75 -33.51
CA MET A 311 -1.12 38.77 -34.61
C MET A 311 -2.38 38.51 -35.42
N THR A 312 -3.57 38.93 -34.94
CA THR A 312 -4.85 38.59 -35.53
C THR A 312 -5.56 39.82 -36.09
N ASP A 313 -6.20 39.69 -37.26
CA ASP A 313 -7.06 40.70 -37.80
C ASP A 313 -8.26 40.99 -36.89
N ARG A 314 -8.58 42.26 -36.73
CA ARG A 314 -9.75 42.73 -36.00
C ARG A 314 -10.60 43.65 -36.94
N PRO A 315 -11.91 43.80 -36.66
CA PRO A 315 -12.79 44.61 -37.51
C PRO A 315 -12.28 46.02 -37.85
N TYR A 316 -11.45 46.54 -36.94
CA TYR A 316 -10.91 47.89 -37.03
C TYR A 316 -9.36 47.96 -37.22
N ARG A 317 -8.65 46.81 -37.35
CA ARG A 317 -7.19 46.78 -37.47
C ARG A 317 -6.71 45.45 -38.08
N ALA A 318 -5.87 45.53 -39.10
CA ALA A 318 -5.16 44.38 -39.64
C ALA A 318 -4.08 43.85 -38.70
N ALA A 319 -3.77 42.56 -38.82
CA ALA A 319 -2.65 41.93 -38.12
C ALA A 319 -1.32 42.65 -38.43
N GLN A 320 -0.45 42.78 -37.41
CA GLN A 320 0.80 43.53 -37.55
C GLN A 320 2.06 42.66 -37.59
N GLY A 321 1.91 41.35 -37.49
CA GLY A 321 2.98 40.38 -37.59
C GLY A 321 3.83 40.22 -36.32
N ARG A 322 4.59 39.11 -36.29
CA ARG A 322 5.36 38.63 -35.15
C ARG A 322 6.38 39.64 -34.62
N GLU A 323 7.18 40.22 -35.52
CA GLU A 323 8.22 41.20 -35.09
C GLU A 323 7.65 42.42 -34.38
N TYR A 324 6.53 42.93 -34.86
CA TYR A 324 5.85 44.02 -34.20
C TYR A 324 5.31 43.61 -32.82
N ALA A 325 4.69 42.45 -32.74
CA ALA A 325 4.16 41.93 -31.47
C ALA A 325 5.28 41.79 -30.41
N LEU A 326 6.41 41.19 -30.78
CA LEU A 326 7.56 41.05 -29.87
C LEU A 326 8.16 42.39 -29.45
N ARG A 327 8.30 43.37 -30.40
CA ARG A 327 8.76 44.72 -30.04
C ARG A 327 7.80 45.41 -29.08
N GLU A 328 6.50 45.25 -29.23
CA GLU A 328 5.52 45.86 -28.34
C GLU A 328 5.53 45.20 -26.94
N ILE A 329 5.71 43.90 -26.85
CA ILE A 329 5.90 43.19 -25.56
C ILE A 329 7.16 43.73 -24.87
N ALA A 330 8.28 43.79 -25.57
CA ALA A 330 9.53 44.36 -25.03
C ALA A 330 9.37 45.79 -24.55
N ARG A 331 8.70 46.66 -25.35
CA ARG A 331 8.46 48.06 -25.01
C ARG A 331 7.63 48.24 -23.74
N CYS A 332 6.66 47.35 -23.53
CA CYS A 332 5.73 47.44 -22.39
C CYS A 332 6.16 46.61 -21.17
N THR A 333 7.37 46.02 -21.20
CA THR A 333 7.97 45.33 -20.06
C THR A 333 8.14 46.28 -18.88
N ASN A 334 7.98 45.86 -17.65
CA ASN A 334 7.97 46.61 -16.38
C ASN A 334 6.84 47.65 -16.22
N THR A 335 5.95 47.77 -17.20
CA THR A 335 4.76 48.63 -17.09
C THR A 335 3.48 47.79 -17.22
N GLN A 336 3.24 47.27 -18.39
CA GLN A 336 2.10 46.40 -18.63
C GLN A 336 2.43 44.93 -18.28
N PHE A 337 3.60 44.43 -18.68
CA PHE A 337 4.00 43.02 -18.59
C PHE A 337 5.07 42.80 -17.53
N ASP A 338 4.96 41.64 -16.89
CA ASP A 338 5.98 41.10 -15.96
C ASP A 338 7.30 40.87 -16.74
N PRO A 339 8.44 41.37 -16.25
CA PRO A 339 9.71 41.24 -16.95
C PRO A 339 10.17 39.78 -17.13
N ARG A 340 9.91 38.92 -16.16
CA ARG A 340 10.27 37.48 -16.23
C ARG A 340 9.44 36.75 -17.31
N VAL A 341 8.14 37.05 -17.35
CA VAL A 341 7.23 36.49 -18.36
C VAL A 341 7.56 37.04 -19.75
N ALA A 342 7.80 38.35 -19.85
CA ALA A 342 8.16 38.98 -21.13
C ALA A 342 9.48 38.44 -21.68
N GLU A 343 10.52 38.27 -20.86
CA GLU A 343 11.81 37.71 -21.27
C GLU A 343 11.66 36.30 -21.90
N VAL A 344 10.85 35.45 -21.29
CA VAL A 344 10.59 34.10 -21.83
C VAL A 344 9.74 34.18 -23.10
N ALA A 345 8.68 35.01 -23.10
CA ALA A 345 7.81 35.18 -24.26
C ALA A 345 8.60 35.65 -25.51
N LEU A 346 9.58 36.55 -25.36
CA LEU A 346 10.43 37.00 -26.47
C LEU A 346 11.31 35.88 -27.06
N LYS A 347 11.54 34.81 -26.34
CA LYS A 347 12.34 33.64 -26.81
C LYS A 347 11.47 32.55 -27.46
N VAL A 348 10.24 32.38 -26.99
CA VAL A 348 9.41 31.21 -27.37
C VAL A 348 8.24 31.56 -28.32
N LEU A 349 7.77 32.81 -28.36
CA LEU A 349 6.74 33.28 -29.30
C LEU A 349 7.39 33.90 -30.52
#